data_16893322ddf5c6e3a16a09c6e0224b8c
#
_entry.id   16893322ddf5c6e3a16a09c6e0224b8c
#
_cell.length_a   1.000
_cell.length_b   1.000
_cell.length_c   1.000
_cell.angle_alpha   90.00
_cell.angle_beta   90.00
_cell.angle_gamma   90.00
#
_symmetry.space_group_name_H-M   'P 1'
#
loop_
_entity.id
_entity.type
_entity.pdbx_description
1 polymer ?
#
loop_
_entity_poly.entity_id
_entity_poly.type
_entity_poly.pdbx_seq_one_letter_code
_entity_poly.pdbx_strand_id
1 'polypeptide(L)'
;TANAQWRNLFYIWFLSMTAHWYRREHLHANSSLPLLVGPQGCGKSTWCRNLLPPSLRMYYTDSIDFSNKRDAELMLTRFALINIDEFDSVSSAYQSFLKNVLQKPVVNARQPYKRSIQALHRYASFIATCNNYDLLTDPTGSRRFICIEISGTIDNSTLIDYEQLYAQAVAALKNGERYWFTSEEEFSTTRNNEVFQQLPVEEQLFLQ
;
A
#
# COMPACT_ATOMS: atom_id res chain seq x y z
N THR A 1 2.47 -3.46 -21.81
CA THR A 1 1.79 -4.61 -21.20
C THR A 1 1.57 -4.33 -19.72
N ALA A 2 0.44 -4.78 -19.15
CA ALA A 2 0.06 -4.55 -17.75
C ALA A 2 1.19 -4.90 -16.75
N ASN A 3 1.94 -5.96 -17.00
CA ASN A 3 3.07 -6.35 -16.15
C ASN A 3 4.24 -5.35 -16.14
N ALA A 4 4.54 -4.70 -17.26
CA ALA A 4 5.62 -3.69 -17.30
C ALA A 4 5.22 -2.43 -16.53
N GLN A 5 3.97 -2.00 -16.68
CA GLN A 5 3.44 -0.86 -15.94
C GLN A 5 3.39 -1.14 -14.43
N TRP A 6 2.90 -2.31 -14.02
CA TRP A 6 2.88 -2.68 -12.61
C TRP A 6 4.28 -2.69 -12.00
N ARG A 7 5.29 -3.23 -12.70
CA ARG A 7 6.69 -3.21 -12.24
C ARG A 7 7.18 -1.80 -11.96
N ASN A 8 6.90 -0.86 -12.87
CA ASN A 8 7.30 0.53 -12.69
C ASN A 8 6.60 1.18 -11.48
N LEU A 9 5.28 1.00 -11.37
CA LEU A 9 4.50 1.55 -10.25
C LEU A 9 4.92 0.92 -8.92
N PHE A 10 5.16 -0.39 -8.90
CA PHE A 10 5.66 -1.09 -7.72
C PHE A 10 7.06 -0.61 -7.31
N TYR A 11 7.94 -0.39 -8.28
CA TYR A 11 9.28 0.14 -8.02
C TYR A 11 9.22 1.53 -7.36
N ILE A 12 8.40 2.43 -7.88
CA ILE A 12 8.20 3.76 -7.29
C ILE A 12 7.66 3.65 -5.86
N TRP A 13 6.65 2.80 -5.66
CA TRP A 13 6.11 2.53 -4.33
C TRP A 13 7.17 1.97 -3.36
N PHE A 14 8.00 1.04 -3.83
CA PHE A 14 9.07 0.43 -3.04
C PHE A 14 10.15 1.45 -2.66
N LEU A 15 10.55 2.32 -3.60
CA LEU A 15 11.45 3.44 -3.30
C LEU A 15 10.82 4.39 -2.29
N SER A 16 9.53 4.69 -2.42
CA SER A 16 8.81 5.54 -1.45
C SER A 16 8.80 4.92 -0.06
N MET A 17 8.53 3.61 0.04
CA MET A 17 8.60 2.88 1.30
C MET A 17 10.00 2.99 1.93
N THR A 18 11.04 2.75 1.14
CA THR A 18 12.44 2.85 1.59
C THR A 18 12.79 4.30 1.99
N ALA A 19 12.28 5.31 1.30
CA ALA A 19 12.49 6.71 1.63
C ALA A 19 11.90 7.07 2.99
N HIS A 20 10.71 6.54 3.34
CA HIS A 20 10.11 6.71 4.66
C HIS A 20 10.96 6.12 5.79
N TRP A 21 11.71 5.08 5.54
CA TRP A 21 12.61 4.49 6.55
C TRP A 21 13.94 5.24 6.66
N TYR A 22 14.46 5.74 5.54
CA TYR A 22 15.81 6.29 5.42
C TYR A 22 15.86 7.81 5.57
N ARG A 23 14.91 8.54 4.93
CA ARG A 23 14.89 10.01 4.90
C ARG A 23 13.84 10.55 5.86
N ARG A 24 14.25 11.59 6.65
CA ARG A 24 13.35 12.25 7.62
C ARG A 24 12.92 13.64 7.18
N GLU A 25 13.55 14.24 6.16
CA GLU A 25 13.28 15.60 5.72
C GLU A 25 12.59 15.63 4.36
N HIS A 26 11.61 16.53 4.20
CA HIS A 26 10.89 16.79 2.94
C HIS A 26 10.37 15.53 2.23
N LEU A 27 9.70 14.64 2.98
CA LEU A 27 9.15 13.43 2.44
C LEU A 27 7.86 13.69 1.64
N HIS A 28 7.81 13.13 0.43
CA HIS A 28 6.53 12.83 -0.20
C HIS A 28 5.88 11.65 0.50
N ALA A 29 4.55 11.73 0.70
CA ALA A 29 3.82 10.60 1.24
C ALA A 29 3.85 9.42 0.27
N ASN A 30 3.97 8.18 0.78
CA ASN A 30 3.66 6.99 -0.02
C ASN A 30 2.14 6.92 -0.19
N SER A 31 1.62 7.62 -1.21
CA SER A 31 0.20 7.93 -1.40
C SER A 31 -0.59 6.81 -2.06
N SER A 32 0.08 5.77 -2.49
CA SER A 32 -0.52 4.60 -3.12
C SER A 32 -0.17 3.32 -2.38
N LEU A 33 -0.92 2.26 -2.65
CA LEU A 33 -0.65 0.93 -2.13
C LEU A 33 -0.82 -0.12 -3.24
N PRO A 34 0.09 -1.10 -3.36
CA PRO A 34 -0.11 -2.28 -4.19
C PRO A 34 -1.25 -3.13 -3.62
N LEU A 35 -2.14 -3.59 -4.50
CA LEU A 35 -3.28 -4.44 -4.15
C LEU A 35 -3.23 -5.71 -4.99
N LEU A 36 -2.88 -6.82 -4.35
CA LEU A 36 -2.73 -8.14 -4.97
C LEU A 36 -4.08 -8.85 -4.99
N VAL A 37 -4.66 -9.01 -6.16
CA VAL A 37 -5.96 -9.66 -6.35
C VAL A 37 -5.76 -11.04 -6.95
N GLY A 38 -6.36 -12.08 -6.37
CA GLY A 38 -6.22 -13.44 -6.89
C GLY A 38 -6.69 -14.51 -5.92
N PRO A 39 -6.67 -15.78 -6.32
CA PRO A 39 -7.27 -16.87 -5.55
C PRO A 39 -6.65 -17.01 -4.16
N GLN A 40 -7.46 -17.54 -3.23
CA GLN A 40 -6.99 -17.88 -1.89
C GLN A 40 -5.88 -18.93 -1.97
N GLY A 41 -4.88 -18.81 -1.08
CA GLY A 41 -3.79 -19.78 -0.99
C GLY A 41 -2.68 -19.61 -2.05
N CYS A 42 -2.74 -18.62 -2.95
CA CYS A 42 -1.70 -18.41 -3.96
C CYS A 42 -0.43 -17.71 -3.42
N GLY A 43 -0.34 -17.44 -2.11
CA GLY A 43 0.89 -16.95 -1.46
C GLY A 43 0.99 -15.43 -1.31
N LYS A 44 -0.09 -14.66 -1.53
CA LYS A 44 -0.09 -13.18 -1.47
C LYS A 44 0.41 -12.62 -0.14
N SER A 45 -0.22 -13.00 0.97
CA SER A 45 0.11 -12.46 2.31
C SER A 45 1.53 -12.85 2.74
N THR A 46 1.98 -14.05 2.38
CA THR A 46 3.37 -14.49 2.59
C THR A 46 4.35 -13.62 1.80
N TRP A 47 4.05 -13.32 0.54
CA TRP A 47 4.87 -12.45 -0.29
C TRP A 47 4.93 -11.03 0.27
N CYS A 48 3.80 -10.48 0.71
CA CYS A 48 3.76 -9.16 1.36
C CYS A 48 4.69 -9.10 2.58
N ARG A 49 4.65 -10.12 3.43
CA ARG A 49 5.52 -10.21 4.60
C ARG A 49 6.99 -10.37 4.21
N ASN A 50 7.27 -11.10 3.14
CA ASN A 50 8.64 -11.34 2.65
C ASN A 50 9.25 -10.12 1.93
N LEU A 51 8.53 -9.02 1.77
CA LEU A 51 9.14 -7.74 1.38
C LEU A 51 10.09 -7.24 2.47
N LEU A 52 9.81 -7.52 3.74
CA LEU A 52 10.71 -7.16 4.84
C LEU A 52 11.77 -8.25 5.09
N PRO A 53 13.04 -7.86 5.28
CA PRO A 53 14.06 -8.79 5.74
C PRO A 53 13.68 -9.38 7.10
N PRO A 54 14.13 -10.61 7.43
CA PRO A 54 13.78 -11.29 8.68
C PRO A 54 13.99 -10.42 9.93
N SER A 55 15.03 -9.61 9.96
CA SER A 55 15.37 -8.70 11.07
C SER A 55 14.36 -7.56 11.27
N LEU A 56 13.59 -7.19 10.24
CA LEU A 56 12.59 -6.11 10.28
C LEU A 56 11.15 -6.63 10.32
N ARG A 57 10.92 -7.94 10.27
CA ARG A 57 9.56 -8.52 10.27
C ARG A 57 8.76 -8.23 11.53
N MET A 58 9.41 -7.85 12.62
CA MET A 58 8.73 -7.34 13.83
C MET A 58 8.00 -6.02 13.60
N TYR A 59 8.33 -5.30 12.52
CA TYR A 59 7.66 -4.06 12.10
C TYR A 59 6.66 -4.27 10.95
N TYR A 60 6.31 -5.52 10.66
CA TYR A 60 5.20 -5.90 9.80
C TYR A 60 3.95 -6.16 10.64
N THR A 61 2.80 -5.77 10.12
CA THR A 61 1.50 -6.19 10.66
C THR A 61 0.50 -6.38 9.55
N ASP A 62 -0.42 -7.31 9.73
CA ASP A 62 -1.62 -7.54 8.92
C ASP A 62 -2.91 -7.31 9.73
N SER A 63 -2.74 -6.76 10.93
CA SER A 63 -3.86 -6.47 11.83
C SER A 63 -3.97 -4.96 12.04
N ILE A 64 -4.90 -4.30 11.34
CA ILE A 64 -5.22 -2.89 11.51
C ILE A 64 -6.71 -2.73 11.78
N ASP A 65 -7.04 -2.02 12.85
CA ASP A 65 -8.42 -1.66 13.18
C ASP A 65 -8.73 -0.23 12.71
N PHE A 66 -9.49 -0.11 11.64
CA PHE A 66 -9.94 1.17 11.09
C PHE A 66 -11.06 1.83 11.91
N SER A 67 -11.70 1.12 12.84
CA SER A 67 -12.74 1.68 13.70
C SER A 67 -12.14 2.68 14.68
N ASN A 68 -10.90 2.46 15.11
CA ASN A 68 -10.13 3.38 15.93
C ASN A 68 -9.12 4.16 15.09
N LYS A 69 -9.58 5.26 14.47
CA LYS A 69 -8.77 6.10 13.59
C LYS A 69 -7.46 6.58 14.22
N ARG A 70 -7.49 6.90 15.52
CA ARG A 70 -6.30 7.38 16.23
C ARG A 70 -5.24 6.29 16.35
N ASP A 71 -5.64 5.09 16.72
CA ASP A 71 -4.70 3.98 16.86
C ASP A 71 -4.18 3.55 15.49
N ALA A 72 -5.04 3.53 14.46
CA ALA A 72 -4.62 3.30 13.08
C ALA A 72 -3.57 4.33 12.61
N GLU A 73 -3.73 5.62 12.93
CA GLU A 73 -2.72 6.65 12.63
C GLU A 73 -1.43 6.44 13.43
N LEU A 74 -1.50 6.05 14.70
CA LEU A 74 -0.31 5.77 15.51
C LEU A 74 0.47 4.55 15.00
N MET A 75 -0.20 3.55 14.41
CA MET A 75 0.47 2.41 13.78
C MET A 75 1.44 2.85 12.68
N LEU A 76 1.15 3.94 11.96
CA LEU A 76 2.04 4.47 10.91
C LEU A 76 3.41 4.90 11.46
N THR A 77 3.49 5.21 12.74
CA THR A 77 4.72 5.64 13.40
C THR A 77 5.52 4.50 14.03
N ARG A 78 4.97 3.28 14.02
CA ARG A 78 5.53 2.10 14.68
C ARG A 78 5.90 0.97 13.73
N PHE A 79 5.11 0.77 12.68
CA PHE A 79 5.32 -0.29 11.70
C PHE A 79 6.05 0.23 10.47
N ALA A 80 6.75 -0.64 9.77
CA ALA A 80 7.40 -0.36 8.49
C ALA A 80 6.47 -0.68 7.31
N LEU A 81 5.70 -1.76 7.43
CA LEU A 81 4.75 -2.21 6.41
C LEU A 81 3.48 -2.74 7.08
N ILE A 82 2.34 -2.24 6.62
CA ILE A 82 1.01 -2.66 7.06
C ILE A 82 0.34 -3.35 5.86
N ASN A 83 0.03 -4.62 6.00
CA ASN A 83 -0.78 -5.35 5.03
C ASN A 83 -2.26 -5.28 5.42
N ILE A 84 -3.10 -4.86 4.50
CA ILE A 84 -4.55 -4.94 4.67
C ILE A 84 -4.98 -6.24 4.00
N ASP A 85 -5.04 -7.31 4.79
CA ASP A 85 -5.51 -8.60 4.30
C ASP A 85 -7.04 -8.57 4.13
N GLU A 86 -7.55 -9.33 3.15
CA GLU A 86 -8.98 -9.34 2.81
C GLU A 86 -9.55 -7.91 2.58
N PHE A 87 -8.90 -7.15 1.70
CA PHE A 87 -9.30 -5.76 1.41
C PHE A 87 -10.76 -5.61 0.97
N ASP A 88 -11.37 -6.63 0.40
CA ASP A 88 -12.78 -6.71 0.05
C ASP A 88 -13.73 -6.63 1.26
N SER A 89 -13.25 -6.95 2.46
CA SER A 89 -13.99 -6.76 3.71
C SER A 89 -14.00 -5.30 4.21
N VAL A 90 -13.15 -4.44 3.64
CA VAL A 90 -12.99 -3.04 4.07
C VAL A 90 -14.15 -2.18 3.55
N SER A 91 -14.98 -1.69 4.45
CA SER A 91 -16.12 -0.84 4.10
C SER A 91 -15.71 0.44 3.35
N SER A 92 -16.62 1.02 2.56
CA SER A 92 -16.40 2.29 1.82
C SER A 92 -15.96 3.44 2.72
N ALA A 93 -16.48 3.51 3.96
CA ALA A 93 -16.08 4.50 4.95
C ALA A 93 -14.62 4.36 5.36
N TYR A 94 -14.15 3.11 5.53
CA TYR A 94 -12.75 2.83 5.86
C TYR A 94 -11.82 3.01 4.67
N GLN A 95 -12.27 2.70 3.45
CA GLN A 95 -11.52 3.03 2.23
C GLN A 95 -11.30 4.55 2.12
N SER A 96 -12.31 5.36 2.44
CA SER A 96 -12.20 6.83 2.45
C SER A 96 -11.21 7.33 3.51
N PHE A 97 -11.22 6.74 4.70
CA PHE A 97 -10.24 7.04 5.75
C PHE A 97 -8.81 6.64 5.31
N LEU A 98 -8.65 5.45 4.73
CA LEU A 98 -7.36 4.97 4.20
C LEU A 98 -6.79 5.92 3.15
N LYS A 99 -7.63 6.42 2.21
CA LYS A 99 -7.22 7.40 1.19
C LYS A 99 -6.68 8.69 1.82
N ASN A 100 -7.26 9.14 2.93
CA ASN A 100 -6.77 10.30 3.67
C ASN A 100 -5.42 10.00 4.35
N VAL A 101 -5.30 8.84 4.99
CA VAL A 101 -4.09 8.41 5.69
C VAL A 101 -2.91 8.21 4.73
N LEU A 102 -3.16 7.67 3.54
CA LEU A 102 -2.13 7.46 2.51
C LEU A 102 -1.42 8.76 2.11
N GLN A 103 -2.11 9.89 2.13
CA GLN A 103 -1.57 11.19 1.72
C GLN A 103 -0.74 11.91 2.80
N LYS A 104 -0.69 11.37 4.02
CA LYS A 104 0.02 12.01 5.13
C LYS A 104 1.50 11.60 5.15
N PRO A 105 2.46 12.51 4.91
CA PRO A 105 3.87 12.19 5.09
C PRO A 105 4.27 12.20 6.58
N VAL A 106 3.49 12.89 7.42
CA VAL A 106 3.68 13.05 8.86
C VAL A 106 2.36 12.77 9.56
N VAL A 107 2.41 12.18 10.73
CA VAL A 107 1.24 11.88 11.57
C VAL A 107 1.17 12.89 12.71
N ASN A 108 0.12 13.70 12.73
CA ASN A 108 -0.15 14.60 13.84
C ASN A 108 -1.04 13.88 14.87
N ALA A 109 -0.42 13.32 15.91
CA ALA A 109 -1.13 12.54 16.90
C ALA A 109 -0.66 12.84 18.32
N ARG A 110 -1.57 12.64 19.29
CA ARG A 110 -1.22 12.65 20.70
C ARG A 110 -0.91 11.23 21.14
N GLN A 111 0.36 10.97 21.45
CA GLN A 111 0.77 9.69 22.00
C GLN A 111 0.11 9.42 23.37
N PRO A 112 -0.09 8.15 23.75
CA PRO A 112 -0.54 7.82 25.11
C PRO A 112 0.27 8.55 26.16
N TYR A 113 -0.39 9.06 27.20
CA TYR A 113 0.19 9.82 28.32
C TYR A 113 0.85 11.16 27.97
N LYS A 114 0.85 11.60 26.72
CA LYS A 114 1.33 12.94 26.33
C LYS A 114 0.19 13.96 26.37
N ARG A 115 0.51 15.21 26.76
CA ARG A 115 -0.49 16.29 26.89
C ARG A 115 -0.78 16.99 25.56
N SER A 116 0.17 17.01 24.64
CA SER A 116 0.08 17.75 23.37
C SER A 116 0.08 16.83 22.16
N ILE A 117 -0.50 17.30 21.06
CA ILE A 117 -0.36 16.73 19.72
C ILE A 117 1.06 17.02 19.24
N GLN A 118 1.72 16.04 18.67
CA GLN A 118 3.07 16.13 18.12
C GLN A 118 3.07 15.66 16.67
N ALA A 119 3.91 16.26 15.86
CA ALA A 119 4.23 15.76 14.53
C ALA A 119 5.16 14.56 14.67
N LEU A 120 4.67 13.40 14.30
CA LEU A 120 5.39 12.13 14.39
C LEU A 120 5.80 11.68 13.00
N HIS A 121 7.00 11.13 12.87
CA HIS A 121 7.47 10.56 11.62
C HIS A 121 6.63 9.33 11.24
N ARG A 122 6.20 9.28 9.97
CA ARG A 122 5.55 8.11 9.39
C ARG A 122 6.59 7.17 8.80
N TYR A 123 6.64 5.93 9.28
CA TYR A 123 7.46 4.86 8.73
C TYR A 123 6.66 3.95 7.80
N ALA A 124 5.38 3.70 8.13
CA ALA A 124 4.60 2.69 7.47
C ALA A 124 4.20 3.05 6.05
N SER A 125 4.40 2.10 5.15
CA SER A 125 3.71 2.00 3.88
C SER A 125 2.62 0.94 3.95
N PHE A 126 1.65 1.01 3.04
CA PHE A 126 0.56 0.05 2.97
C PHE A 126 0.72 -0.86 1.75
N ILE A 127 0.30 -2.10 1.91
CA ILE A 127 0.07 -3.07 0.87
C ILE A 127 -1.24 -3.79 1.19
N ALA A 128 -1.91 -4.40 0.22
CA ALA A 128 -3.15 -5.11 0.48
C ALA A 128 -3.27 -6.38 -0.35
N THR A 129 -4.08 -7.32 0.13
CA THR A 129 -4.44 -8.55 -0.56
C THR A 129 -5.96 -8.69 -0.63
N CYS A 130 -6.44 -9.30 -1.70
CA CYS A 130 -7.85 -9.53 -1.93
C CYS A 130 -8.08 -10.83 -2.71
N ASN A 131 -9.22 -11.48 -2.49
CA ASN A 131 -9.62 -12.67 -3.23
C ASN A 131 -10.67 -12.36 -4.30
N ASN A 132 -11.38 -11.24 -4.16
CA ASN A 132 -12.46 -10.82 -5.05
C ASN A 132 -12.02 -9.69 -5.99
N TYR A 133 -12.67 -9.56 -7.14
CA TYR A 133 -12.39 -8.51 -8.12
C TYR A 133 -13.22 -7.24 -7.88
N ASP A 134 -14.44 -7.37 -7.38
CA ASP A 134 -15.36 -6.26 -7.11
C ASP A 134 -15.04 -5.57 -5.78
N LEU A 135 -13.98 -4.77 -5.75
CA LEU A 135 -13.40 -4.29 -4.50
C LEU A 135 -13.32 -2.77 -4.36
N LEU A 136 -13.30 -2.03 -5.46
CA LEU A 136 -13.19 -0.58 -5.43
C LEU A 136 -14.56 0.08 -5.52
N THR A 137 -14.98 0.73 -4.44
CA THR A 137 -16.31 1.36 -4.31
C THR A 137 -16.36 2.81 -4.81
N ASP A 138 -15.19 3.45 -5.01
CA ASP A 138 -15.10 4.86 -5.43
C ASP A 138 -14.14 5.01 -6.62
N PRO A 139 -14.68 5.24 -7.82
CA PRO A 139 -13.89 5.41 -9.04
C PRO A 139 -12.89 6.56 -8.94
N THR A 140 -13.26 7.67 -8.29
CA THR A 140 -12.42 8.88 -8.21
C THR A 140 -11.19 8.70 -7.33
N GLY A 141 -11.25 7.78 -6.37
CA GLY A 141 -10.17 7.47 -5.45
C GLY A 141 -9.32 6.27 -5.85
N SER A 142 -9.66 5.58 -6.94
CA SER A 142 -9.02 4.32 -7.36
C SER A 142 -7.54 4.47 -7.73
N ARG A 143 -7.10 5.66 -8.12
CA ARG A 143 -5.70 5.98 -8.46
C ARG A 143 -4.68 5.65 -7.36
N ARG A 144 -5.14 5.45 -6.12
CA ARG A 144 -4.28 5.11 -4.98
C ARG A 144 -4.02 3.62 -4.84
N PHE A 145 -4.76 2.80 -5.56
CA PHE A 145 -4.67 1.34 -5.51
C PHE A 145 -3.97 0.83 -6.76
N ILE A 146 -2.77 0.28 -6.61
CA ILE A 146 -2.01 -0.30 -7.73
C ILE A 146 -2.45 -1.77 -7.83
N CYS A 147 -3.61 -2.01 -8.44
CA CYS A 147 -4.18 -3.35 -8.55
C CYS A 147 -3.40 -4.21 -9.53
N ILE A 148 -3.15 -5.45 -9.14
CA ILE A 148 -2.58 -6.49 -10.00
C ILE A 148 -3.29 -7.83 -9.77
N GLU A 149 -3.67 -8.46 -10.88
CA GLU A 149 -4.19 -9.82 -10.86
C GLU A 149 -3.05 -10.84 -10.75
N ILE A 150 -3.21 -11.76 -9.81
CA ILE A 150 -2.33 -12.91 -9.61
C ILE A 150 -3.01 -14.14 -10.20
N SER A 151 -2.55 -14.56 -11.37
CA SER A 151 -3.13 -15.68 -12.11
C SER A 151 -2.58 -17.07 -11.73
N GLY A 152 -1.59 -17.12 -10.83
CA GLY A 152 -0.93 -18.37 -10.41
C GLY A 152 -0.42 -18.31 -9.00
N THR A 153 0.39 -19.29 -8.61
CA THR A 153 1.04 -19.31 -7.29
C THR A 153 2.26 -18.39 -7.30
N ILE A 154 2.39 -17.55 -6.28
CA ILE A 154 3.57 -16.70 -6.10
C ILE A 154 4.71 -17.57 -5.55
N ASP A 155 5.88 -17.48 -6.16
CA ASP A 155 7.08 -18.11 -5.61
C ASP A 155 7.55 -17.36 -4.36
N ASN A 156 7.38 -18.00 -3.23
CA ASN A 156 7.85 -17.53 -1.92
C ASN A 156 9.07 -18.29 -1.42
N SER A 157 9.62 -19.20 -2.24
CA SER A 157 10.75 -20.05 -1.89
C SER A 157 12.10 -19.49 -2.35
N THR A 158 12.11 -18.67 -3.39
CA THR A 158 13.33 -18.01 -3.87
C THR A 158 13.89 -17.07 -2.80
N LEU A 159 15.17 -17.27 -2.48
CA LEU A 159 15.86 -16.43 -1.50
C LEU A 159 16.06 -15.01 -2.05
N ILE A 160 15.66 -14.05 -1.25
CA ILE A 160 15.85 -12.63 -1.55
C ILE A 160 17.15 -12.15 -0.90
N ASP A 161 18.05 -11.59 -1.70
CA ASP A 161 19.21 -10.86 -1.18
C ASP A 161 18.74 -9.46 -0.72
N TYR A 162 18.31 -9.39 0.53
CA TYR A 162 17.78 -8.16 1.11
C TYR A 162 18.84 -7.06 1.22
N GLU A 163 20.09 -7.40 1.46
CA GLU A 163 21.17 -6.43 1.58
C GLU A 163 21.36 -5.71 0.23
N GLN A 164 21.44 -6.48 -0.85
CA GLN A 164 21.57 -5.93 -2.19
C GLN A 164 20.30 -5.17 -2.60
N LEU A 165 19.11 -5.70 -2.34
CA LEU A 165 17.83 -5.08 -2.69
C LEU A 165 17.69 -3.68 -2.08
N TYR A 166 17.91 -3.57 -0.76
CA TYR A 166 17.78 -2.29 -0.07
C TYR A 166 18.98 -1.37 -0.31
N ALA A 167 20.18 -1.91 -0.53
CA ALA A 167 21.31 -1.09 -0.95
C ALA A 167 21.07 -0.40 -2.30
N GLN A 168 20.47 -1.11 -3.28
CA GLN A 168 20.07 -0.54 -4.56
C GLN A 168 19.00 0.55 -4.37
N ALA A 169 17.97 0.31 -3.57
CA ALA A 169 16.93 1.31 -3.31
C ALA A 169 17.51 2.58 -2.64
N VAL A 170 18.38 2.41 -1.66
CA VAL A 170 19.06 3.56 -1.01
C VAL A 170 19.98 4.29 -1.98
N ALA A 171 20.72 3.59 -2.85
CA ALA A 171 21.53 4.19 -3.87
C ALA A 171 20.70 5.02 -4.87
N ALA A 172 19.57 4.47 -5.33
CA ALA A 172 18.64 5.18 -6.21
C ALA A 172 18.13 6.47 -5.55
N LEU A 173 17.71 6.42 -4.28
CA LEU A 173 17.28 7.59 -3.51
C LEU A 173 18.38 8.63 -3.33
N LYS A 174 19.62 8.20 -3.10
CA LYS A 174 20.80 9.10 -3.00
C LYS A 174 21.11 9.77 -4.33
N ASN A 175 20.90 9.07 -5.44
CA ASN A 175 21.08 9.60 -6.80
C ASN A 175 19.92 10.52 -7.24
N GLY A 176 18.91 10.73 -6.39
CA GLY A 176 17.81 11.63 -6.67
C GLY A 176 16.68 11.01 -7.50
N GLU A 177 16.63 9.67 -7.62
CA GLU A 177 15.51 9.03 -8.29
C GLU A 177 14.18 9.41 -7.63
N ARG A 178 13.18 9.59 -8.48
CA ARG A 178 11.81 9.93 -8.07
C ARG A 178 11.14 8.75 -7.38
N TYR A 179 10.51 9.01 -6.24
CA TYR A 179 9.80 8.02 -5.44
C TYR A 179 8.35 8.44 -5.13
N TRP A 180 7.77 9.32 -5.95
CA TRP A 180 6.35 9.74 -5.88
C TRP A 180 5.71 9.58 -7.24
N PHE A 181 4.38 9.45 -7.28
CA PHE A 181 3.64 9.24 -8.52
C PHE A 181 3.37 10.56 -9.24
N THR A 182 3.43 10.54 -10.57
CA THR A 182 3.01 11.64 -11.43
C THR A 182 1.51 11.55 -11.70
N SER A 183 0.92 12.66 -12.17
CA SER A 183 -0.49 12.69 -12.58
C SER A 183 -0.79 11.70 -13.73
N GLU A 184 0.16 11.48 -14.63
CA GLU A 184 0.03 10.50 -15.73
C GLU A 184 -0.01 9.06 -15.21
N GLU A 185 0.85 8.74 -14.23
CA GLU A 185 0.86 7.42 -13.59
C GLU A 185 -0.40 7.18 -12.77
N GLU A 186 -0.89 8.20 -12.06
CA GLU A 186 -2.16 8.15 -11.34
C GLU A 186 -3.34 7.95 -12.30
N PHE A 187 -3.37 8.67 -13.43
CA PHE A 187 -4.39 8.50 -14.45
C PHE A 187 -4.36 7.10 -15.06
N SER A 188 -3.18 6.61 -15.41
CA SER A 188 -2.99 5.27 -15.94
C SER A 188 -3.42 4.19 -14.94
N THR A 189 -3.14 4.39 -13.64
CA THR A 189 -3.58 3.50 -12.56
C THR A 189 -5.11 3.47 -12.49
N THR A 190 -5.78 4.62 -12.56
CA THR A 190 -7.25 4.70 -12.56
C THR A 190 -7.86 3.88 -13.70
N ARG A 191 -7.31 4.03 -14.90
CA ARG A 191 -7.78 3.28 -16.09
C ARG A 191 -7.59 1.76 -15.91
N ASN A 192 -6.45 1.33 -15.37
CA ASN A 192 -6.22 -0.10 -15.12
C ASN A 192 -7.14 -0.67 -14.04
N ASN A 193 -7.62 0.18 -13.14
CA ASN A 193 -8.49 -0.24 -12.04
C ASN A 193 -9.97 -0.37 -12.44
N GLU A 194 -10.35 0.00 -13.66
CA GLU A 194 -11.74 -0.12 -14.14
C GLU A 194 -12.28 -1.55 -14.00
N VAL A 195 -11.44 -2.56 -14.23
CA VAL A 195 -11.79 -3.98 -14.11
C VAL A 195 -11.97 -4.47 -12.67
N PHE A 196 -11.57 -3.66 -11.68
CA PHE A 196 -11.69 -3.96 -10.26
C PHE A 196 -12.74 -3.10 -9.54
N GLN A 197 -13.52 -2.32 -10.30
CA GLN A 197 -14.58 -1.49 -9.74
C GLN A 197 -15.85 -2.29 -9.56
N GLN A 198 -16.52 -2.04 -8.43
CA GLN A 198 -17.86 -2.56 -8.22
C GLN A 198 -18.81 -1.89 -9.22
N LEU A 199 -19.56 -2.71 -9.95
CA LEU A 199 -20.64 -2.21 -10.79
C LEU A 199 -21.69 -1.52 -9.92
N PRO A 200 -22.18 -0.33 -10.32
CA PRO A 200 -23.31 0.32 -9.64
C PRO A 200 -24.50 -0.64 -9.53
N VAL A 201 -25.25 -0.57 -8.44
CA VAL A 201 -26.40 -1.45 -8.19
C VAL A 201 -27.42 -1.40 -9.35
N GLU A 202 -27.53 -0.23 -9.99
CA GLU A 202 -28.38 -0.01 -11.15
C GLU A 202 -27.92 -0.84 -12.37
N GLU A 203 -26.61 -0.92 -12.63
CA GLU A 203 -26.06 -1.76 -13.71
C GLU A 203 -26.12 -3.25 -13.37
N GLN A 204 -25.99 -3.64 -12.11
CA GLN A 204 -26.17 -5.03 -11.68
C GLN A 204 -27.61 -5.53 -11.92
N LEU A 205 -28.60 -4.65 -11.78
CA LEU A 205 -30.02 -4.97 -12.04
C LEU A 205 -30.36 -5.09 -13.53
N PHE A 206 -29.56 -4.47 -14.42
CA PHE A 206 -29.74 -4.59 -15.89
C PHE A 206 -29.11 -5.86 -16.45
N LEU A 207 -28.19 -6.50 -15.72
CA LEU A 207 -27.49 -7.71 -16.16
C LEU A 207 -28.14 -9.03 -15.65
N GLN A 208 -29.23 -8.93 -14.87
CA GLN A 208 -30.08 -10.05 -14.44
C GLN A 208 -31.31 -10.16 -15.34
#